data_f0a0c348f5636dacc5d30afd5b009166
#
_entry.id   f0a0c348f5636dacc5d30afd5b009166
#
_cell.length_a   1.000
_cell.length_b   1.000
_cell.length_c   1.000
_cell.angle_alpha   90.00
_cell.angle_beta   90.00
_cell.angle_gamma   90.00
#
_symmetry.space_group_name_H-M   'P 1'
#
loop_
_entity.id
_entity.type
_entity.pdbx_description
1 polymer ?
#
loop_
_entity_poly.entity_id
_entity_poly.type
_entity_poly.pdbx_seq_one_letter_code
_entity_poly.pdbx_strand_id
1 'polypeptide(L)'
;MAIAEKAKKKEEKSDKGRVGRVDQIIGPVVDVAFDTENLPEIYHALEIDRGKAGRLVLEVQQHRGNNIVRTIAMASTDGLVRGHEVRDTGAPITVPVGKNTLGRMMSVIGDPIDGKGEIKSDVRLPIHRQAPPVSEQVTDTTVLETGIKVIDLVTTFAKGSKIGLFGGAGVGKTVIVMELIRNIAQEHGGFSVFAGVGERTREATACGWK
;
A
#
# COMPACT_ATOMS: atom_id res chain seq x y z
N MET A 1 -36.62 17.53 -9.34
CA MET A 1 -36.03 18.24 -8.19
C MET A 1 -35.93 17.35 -6.94
N ALA A 2 -36.95 16.64 -6.50
CA ALA A 2 -36.90 15.80 -5.27
C ALA A 2 -35.90 14.61 -5.25
N ILE A 3 -35.54 14.08 -6.42
CA ILE A 3 -34.57 12.96 -6.51
C ILE A 3 -33.12 13.46 -6.34
N ALA A 4 -32.80 14.63 -6.87
CA ALA A 4 -31.47 15.25 -6.73
C ALA A 4 -31.24 15.77 -5.29
N GLU A 5 -32.28 16.20 -4.61
CA GLU A 5 -32.21 16.63 -3.21
C GLU A 5 -32.07 15.45 -2.24
N LYS A 6 -32.69 14.30 -2.55
CA LYS A 6 -32.47 13.05 -1.80
C LYS A 6 -31.07 12.47 -2.01
N ALA A 7 -30.49 12.61 -3.20
CA ALA A 7 -29.13 12.20 -3.48
C ALA A 7 -28.12 13.08 -2.73
N LYS A 8 -28.27 14.42 -2.78
CA LYS A 8 -27.45 15.35 -1.98
C LYS A 8 -27.56 15.12 -0.48
N LYS A 9 -28.76 14.86 0.05
CA LYS A 9 -28.94 14.52 1.48
C LYS A 9 -28.37 13.16 1.85
N LYS A 10 -28.22 12.24 0.90
CA LYS A 10 -27.58 10.94 1.12
C LYS A 10 -26.05 11.08 1.08
N GLU A 11 -25.51 11.95 0.25
CA GLU A 11 -24.09 12.31 0.22
C GLU A 11 -23.67 13.11 1.47
N GLU A 12 -24.46 14.10 1.90
CA GLU A 12 -24.19 14.86 3.14
C GLU A 12 -24.31 14.01 4.43
N LYS A 13 -25.08 12.90 4.40
CA LYS A 13 -25.12 11.94 5.52
C LYS A 13 -23.95 10.94 5.51
N SER A 14 -23.26 10.75 4.38
CA SER A 14 -22.09 9.89 4.30
C SER A 14 -20.82 10.56 4.83
N ASP A 15 -20.81 11.89 4.95
CA ASP A 15 -19.61 12.66 5.36
C ASP A 15 -19.45 12.83 6.89
N LYS A 16 -20.37 12.30 7.70
CA LYS A 16 -20.10 12.03 9.12
C LYS A 16 -19.56 10.60 9.21
N GLY A 17 -18.25 10.45 8.96
CA GLY A 17 -17.55 9.18 9.06
C GLY A 17 -17.98 8.44 10.33
N ARG A 18 -18.26 7.15 10.19
CA ARG A 18 -18.59 6.28 11.34
C ARG A 18 -17.50 6.40 12.37
N VAL A 19 -17.86 6.68 13.59
CA VAL A 19 -16.92 6.84 14.68
C VAL A 19 -16.98 5.61 15.57
N GLY A 20 -15.84 4.98 15.78
CA GLY A 20 -15.65 3.89 16.72
C GLY A 20 -14.67 4.25 17.82
N ARG A 21 -14.37 3.31 18.68
CA ARG A 21 -13.40 3.45 19.76
C ARG A 21 -12.50 2.24 19.84
N VAL A 22 -11.22 2.46 20.11
CA VAL A 22 -10.27 1.38 20.36
C VAL A 22 -10.72 0.56 21.56
N ASP A 23 -10.96 -0.73 21.35
CA ASP A 23 -11.33 -1.67 22.40
C ASP A 23 -10.12 -2.44 22.94
N GLN A 24 -9.31 -3.00 22.05
CA GLN A 24 -8.14 -3.81 22.42
C GLN A 24 -6.97 -3.55 21.47
N ILE A 25 -5.74 -3.60 22.01
CA ILE A 25 -4.49 -3.43 21.25
C ILE A 25 -3.60 -4.64 21.54
N ILE A 26 -3.18 -5.34 20.48
CA ILE A 26 -2.31 -6.52 20.55
C ILE A 26 -1.19 -6.33 19.51
N GLY A 27 -0.13 -5.61 19.88
CA GLY A 27 0.92 -5.25 18.93
C GLY A 27 0.34 -4.44 17.77
N PRO A 28 0.52 -4.88 16.49
CA PRO A 28 -0.02 -4.19 15.32
C PRO A 28 -1.52 -4.43 15.11
N VAL A 29 -2.13 -5.36 15.83
CA VAL A 29 -3.56 -5.67 15.72
C VAL A 29 -4.34 -4.80 16.70
N VAL A 30 -5.35 -4.09 16.20
CA VAL A 30 -6.22 -3.21 16.97
C VAL A 30 -7.67 -3.61 16.74
N ASP A 31 -8.37 -3.92 17.81
CA ASP A 31 -9.81 -4.16 17.76
C ASP A 31 -10.53 -2.84 18.05
N VAL A 32 -11.49 -2.49 17.22
CA VAL A 32 -12.26 -1.25 17.29
C VAL A 32 -13.75 -1.57 17.44
N ALA A 33 -14.37 -1.02 18.45
CA ALA A 33 -15.81 -1.15 18.69
C ALA A 33 -16.56 0.05 18.05
N PHE A 34 -17.67 -0.25 17.41
CA PHE A 34 -18.57 0.75 16.82
C PHE A 34 -19.93 0.69 17.52
N ASP A 35 -20.57 1.84 17.72
CA ASP A 35 -21.86 1.94 18.41
C ASP A 35 -23.06 1.57 17.52
N THR A 36 -22.83 1.25 16.24
CA THR A 36 -23.88 0.98 15.25
C THR A 36 -23.72 -0.39 14.61
N GLU A 37 -24.86 -0.99 14.17
CA GLU A 37 -24.86 -2.22 13.38
C GLU A 37 -24.21 -2.04 11.99
N ASN A 38 -23.98 -0.79 11.55
CA ASN A 38 -23.39 -0.48 10.28
C ASN A 38 -21.86 -0.37 10.39
N LEU A 39 -21.19 -1.51 10.39
CA LEU A 39 -19.75 -1.63 10.51
C LEU A 39 -19.01 -1.17 9.23
N PRO A 40 -17.76 -0.68 9.34
CA PRO A 40 -16.88 -0.47 8.20
C PRO A 40 -16.71 -1.75 7.39
N GLU A 41 -16.63 -1.63 6.07
CA GLU A 41 -16.37 -2.77 5.19
C GLU A 41 -14.93 -3.28 5.37
N ILE A 42 -14.70 -4.54 4.99
CA ILE A 42 -13.35 -5.12 4.97
C ILE A 42 -12.48 -4.31 3.99
N TYR A 43 -11.24 -4.06 4.38
CA TYR A 43 -10.25 -3.20 3.71
C TYR A 43 -10.51 -1.69 3.79
N HIS A 44 -11.58 -1.22 4.46
CA HIS A 44 -11.69 0.21 4.75
C HIS A 44 -10.53 0.70 5.61
N ALA A 45 -10.10 1.91 5.32
CA ALA A 45 -9.13 2.62 6.13
C ALA A 45 -9.83 3.33 7.30
N LEU A 46 -9.33 3.10 8.50
CA LEU A 46 -9.74 3.81 9.69
C LEU A 46 -8.61 4.74 10.13
N GLU A 47 -8.95 5.92 10.61
CA GLU A 47 -7.98 6.91 11.04
C GLU A 47 -8.12 7.22 12.53
N ILE A 48 -6.97 7.30 13.20
CA ILE A 48 -6.84 7.75 14.60
C ILE A 48 -5.94 8.97 14.62
N ASP A 49 -6.43 10.06 15.16
CA ASP A 49 -5.62 11.23 15.45
C ASP A 49 -4.95 11.07 16.82
N ARG A 50 -3.61 11.03 16.82
CA ARG A 50 -2.81 10.94 18.05
C ARG A 50 -2.19 12.28 18.43
N GLY A 51 -2.69 13.40 17.91
CA GLY A 51 -2.17 14.73 18.16
C GLY A 51 -0.71 14.87 17.75
N LYS A 52 0.20 15.09 18.70
CA LYS A 52 1.64 15.26 18.41
C LYS A 52 2.31 14.05 17.78
N ALA A 53 1.79 12.85 17.96
CA ALA A 53 2.32 11.63 17.36
C ALA A 53 1.81 11.39 15.92
N GLY A 54 0.97 12.29 15.40
CA GLY A 54 0.45 12.25 14.05
C GLY A 54 -0.69 11.25 13.85
N ARG A 55 -1.11 11.12 12.61
CA ARG A 55 -2.18 10.23 12.16
C ARG A 55 -1.71 8.77 12.15
N LEU A 56 -2.52 7.87 12.72
CA LEU A 56 -2.37 6.43 12.56
C LEU A 56 -3.49 5.90 11.67
N VAL A 57 -3.13 5.18 10.63
CA VAL A 57 -4.08 4.51 9.74
C VAL A 57 -4.14 3.02 10.10
N LEU A 58 -5.35 2.51 10.24
CA LEU A 58 -5.65 1.10 10.44
C LEU A 58 -6.41 0.58 9.22
N GLU A 59 -6.26 -0.68 8.89
CA GLU A 59 -7.04 -1.35 7.84
C GLU A 59 -7.93 -2.43 8.44
N VAL A 60 -9.22 -2.41 8.09
CA VAL A 60 -10.18 -3.43 8.54
C VAL A 60 -9.88 -4.75 7.87
N GLN A 61 -9.65 -5.81 8.67
CA GLN A 61 -9.35 -7.15 8.18
C GLN A 61 -10.49 -8.14 8.44
N GLN A 62 -11.22 -7.97 9.53
CA GLN A 62 -12.22 -8.95 9.93
C GLN A 62 -13.29 -8.32 10.83
N HIS A 63 -14.54 -8.76 10.67
CA HIS A 63 -15.60 -8.53 11.63
C HIS A 63 -15.61 -9.66 12.67
N ARG A 64 -15.54 -9.32 13.95
CA ARG A 64 -15.51 -10.30 15.07
C ARG A 64 -16.88 -10.61 15.66
N GLY A 65 -17.90 -9.85 15.29
CA GLY A 65 -19.20 -9.83 15.97
C GLY A 65 -19.25 -8.78 17.10
N ASN A 66 -20.41 -8.59 17.70
CA ASN A 66 -20.65 -7.61 18.78
C ASN A 66 -20.18 -6.19 18.41
N ASN A 67 -20.37 -5.77 17.18
CA ASN A 67 -19.96 -4.48 16.64
C ASN A 67 -18.45 -4.19 16.74
N ILE A 68 -17.61 -5.23 16.85
CA ILE A 68 -16.17 -5.12 16.88
C ILE A 68 -15.56 -5.51 15.53
N VAL A 69 -14.71 -4.66 15.01
CA VAL A 69 -13.88 -4.94 13.84
C VAL A 69 -12.42 -5.11 14.25
N ARG A 70 -11.77 -6.09 13.68
CA ARG A 70 -10.33 -6.31 13.82
C ARG A 70 -9.59 -5.61 12.71
N THR A 71 -8.59 -4.83 13.08
CA THR A 71 -7.80 -4.03 12.16
C THR A 71 -6.31 -4.28 12.32
N ILE A 72 -5.54 -3.94 11.29
CA ILE A 72 -4.08 -3.93 11.31
C ILE A 72 -3.58 -2.49 11.19
N ALA A 73 -2.68 -2.09 12.08
CA ALA A 73 -2.07 -0.78 12.07
C ALA A 73 -0.97 -0.70 10.99
N MET A 74 -1.00 0.36 10.18
CA MET A 74 0.00 0.62 9.13
C MET A 74 1.28 1.31 9.65
N ALA A 75 1.31 1.63 10.95
CA ALA A 75 2.47 2.19 11.64
C ALA A 75 2.50 1.70 13.10
N SER A 76 3.53 2.11 13.87
CA SER A 76 3.62 1.74 15.29
C SER A 76 2.37 2.16 16.06
N THR A 77 1.92 1.25 16.93
CA THR A 77 0.79 1.46 17.87
C THR A 77 1.24 2.06 19.20
N ASP A 78 2.51 2.46 19.32
CA ASP A 78 3.04 3.06 20.53
C ASP A 78 2.26 4.31 20.94
N GLY A 79 1.90 4.39 22.22
CA GLY A 79 1.10 5.48 22.75
C GLY A 79 -0.39 5.43 22.43
N LEU A 80 -0.86 4.40 21.70
CA LEU A 80 -2.29 4.16 21.51
C LEU A 80 -2.88 3.62 22.81
N VAL A 81 -4.03 4.16 23.21
CA VAL A 81 -4.75 3.71 24.41
C VAL A 81 -6.17 3.29 24.07
N ARG A 82 -6.72 2.41 24.90
CA ARG A 82 -8.12 2.02 24.83
C ARG A 82 -9.02 3.25 24.95
N GLY A 83 -10.10 3.30 24.16
CA GLY A 83 -11.04 4.41 24.15
C GLY A 83 -10.68 5.56 23.19
N HIS A 84 -9.49 5.54 22.54
CA HIS A 84 -9.21 6.51 21.47
C HIS A 84 -10.29 6.44 20.39
N GLU A 85 -10.70 7.62 19.93
CA GLU A 85 -11.65 7.76 18.84
C GLU A 85 -11.04 7.32 17.52
N VAL A 86 -11.81 6.56 16.75
CA VAL A 86 -11.42 6.01 15.45
C VAL A 86 -12.46 6.41 14.43
N ARG A 87 -12.04 7.03 13.33
CA ARG A 87 -12.92 7.46 12.24
C ARG A 87 -12.79 6.53 11.05
N ASP A 88 -13.92 6.02 10.54
CA ASP A 88 -13.98 5.34 9.24
C ASP A 88 -13.91 6.36 8.10
N THR A 89 -13.00 6.17 7.15
CA THR A 89 -12.87 7.02 5.96
C THR A 89 -13.90 6.68 4.88
N GLY A 90 -14.61 5.55 5.03
CA GLY A 90 -15.57 5.06 4.03
C GLY A 90 -14.95 4.51 2.75
N ALA A 91 -13.63 4.37 2.70
CA ALA A 91 -12.89 3.90 1.54
C ALA A 91 -11.64 3.10 1.95
N PRO A 92 -11.11 2.23 1.09
CA PRO A 92 -9.83 1.57 1.33
C PRO A 92 -8.66 2.55 1.28
N ILE A 93 -7.49 2.12 1.78
CA ILE A 93 -6.24 2.88 1.66
C ILE A 93 -5.95 3.14 0.18
N THR A 94 -5.71 4.40 -0.17
CA THR A 94 -5.36 4.81 -1.53
C THR A 94 -3.96 5.41 -1.58
N VAL A 95 -3.27 5.17 -2.68
CA VAL A 95 -1.93 5.72 -2.93
C VAL A 95 -1.91 6.57 -4.19
N PRO A 96 -1.08 7.62 -4.25
CA PRO A 96 -0.91 8.40 -5.46
C PRO A 96 -0.26 7.56 -6.55
N VAL A 97 -0.73 7.72 -7.78
CA VAL A 97 -0.21 7.02 -8.96
C VAL A 97 0.06 8.01 -10.10
N GLY A 98 0.87 7.59 -11.08
CA GLY A 98 1.16 8.36 -12.27
C GLY A 98 2.62 8.80 -12.37
N LYS A 99 2.94 9.59 -13.40
CA LYS A 99 4.32 10.02 -13.71
C LYS A 99 4.98 10.82 -12.59
N ASN A 100 4.19 11.52 -11.77
CA ASN A 100 4.69 12.33 -10.67
C ASN A 100 5.20 11.51 -9.48
N THR A 101 4.99 10.20 -9.48
CA THR A 101 5.54 9.28 -8.47
C THR A 101 6.92 8.76 -8.83
N LEU A 102 7.40 9.01 -10.06
CA LEU A 102 8.72 8.56 -10.50
C LEU A 102 9.83 9.26 -9.70
N GLY A 103 10.81 8.48 -9.24
CA GLY A 103 11.91 8.96 -8.42
C GLY A 103 11.50 9.42 -7.01
N ARG A 104 10.31 9.02 -6.56
CA ARG A 104 9.78 9.33 -5.23
C ARG A 104 9.73 8.06 -4.36
N MET A 105 9.87 8.27 -3.05
CA MET A 105 9.68 7.22 -2.05
C MET A 105 8.46 7.55 -1.21
N MET A 106 7.59 6.56 -1.01
CA MET A 106 6.38 6.70 -0.23
C MET A 106 6.17 5.55 0.74
N SER A 107 5.43 5.81 1.80
CA SER A 107 4.98 4.80 2.76
C SER A 107 3.86 3.94 2.17
N VAL A 108 3.43 2.91 2.90
CA VAL A 108 2.31 2.03 2.50
C VAL A 108 0.97 2.77 2.37
N ILE A 109 0.82 3.93 3.00
CA ILE A 109 -0.37 4.78 2.93
C ILE A 109 -0.23 5.91 1.89
N GLY A 110 0.88 5.92 1.13
CA GLY A 110 1.14 6.90 0.08
C GLY A 110 1.71 8.23 0.55
N ASP A 111 2.15 8.34 1.81
CA ASP A 111 2.81 9.54 2.31
C ASP A 111 4.27 9.57 1.87
N PRO A 112 4.81 10.71 1.42
CA PRO A 112 6.20 10.82 1.00
C PRO A 112 7.14 10.66 2.19
N ILE A 113 8.18 9.84 2.02
CA ILE A 113 9.23 9.60 3.03
C ILE A 113 10.62 10.05 2.57
N ASP A 114 10.71 10.66 1.38
CA ASP A 114 11.96 11.10 0.74
C ASP A 114 12.37 12.55 1.07
N GLY A 115 11.61 13.25 1.91
CA GLY A 115 11.88 14.64 2.27
C GLY A 115 11.68 15.66 1.14
N LYS A 116 11.15 15.26 -0.02
CA LYS A 116 10.94 16.12 -1.19
C LYS A 116 9.57 16.80 -1.23
N GLY A 117 8.83 16.80 -0.12
CA GLY A 117 7.48 17.38 -0.04
C GLY A 117 6.38 16.47 -0.64
N GLU A 118 5.17 16.97 -0.69
CA GLU A 118 4.00 16.20 -1.13
C GLU A 118 4.10 15.70 -2.57
N ILE A 119 3.57 14.50 -2.82
CA ILE A 119 3.46 13.95 -4.17
C ILE A 119 2.16 14.46 -4.78
N LYS A 120 2.28 15.43 -5.70
CA LYS A 120 1.15 15.97 -6.45
C LYS A 120 0.71 14.94 -7.49
N SER A 121 -0.40 14.27 -7.25
CA SER A 121 -0.99 13.32 -8.18
C SER A 121 -2.48 13.60 -8.31
N ASP A 122 -2.96 13.65 -9.55
CA ASP A 122 -4.37 13.86 -9.85
C ASP A 122 -5.20 12.60 -9.64
N VAL A 123 -4.54 11.44 -9.57
CA VAL A 123 -5.18 10.13 -9.45
C VAL A 123 -4.62 9.37 -8.26
N ARG A 124 -5.52 8.89 -7.41
CA ARG A 124 -5.19 7.95 -6.33
C ARG A 124 -5.94 6.66 -6.59
N LEU A 125 -5.28 5.53 -6.40
CA LEU A 125 -5.88 4.21 -6.56
C LEU A 125 -5.83 3.43 -5.24
N PRO A 126 -6.84 2.57 -4.97
CA PRO A 126 -6.82 1.70 -3.80
C PRO A 126 -5.68 0.69 -3.92
N ILE A 127 -5.07 0.36 -2.78
CA ILE A 127 -4.00 -0.64 -2.72
C ILE A 127 -4.52 -2.06 -3.03
N HIS A 128 -5.80 -2.33 -2.74
CA HIS A 128 -6.47 -3.58 -3.09
C HIS A 128 -7.15 -3.45 -4.45
N ARG A 129 -6.58 -4.10 -5.46
CA ARG A 129 -7.16 -4.20 -6.81
C ARG A 129 -7.31 -5.66 -7.19
N GLN A 130 -8.37 -5.95 -7.92
CA GLN A 130 -8.52 -7.26 -8.55
C GLN A 130 -7.48 -7.44 -9.65
N ALA A 131 -6.96 -8.67 -9.77
CA ALA A 131 -6.10 -9.03 -10.88
C ALA A 131 -6.89 -8.97 -12.20
N PRO A 132 -6.23 -8.64 -13.34
CA PRO A 132 -6.87 -8.69 -14.64
C PRO A 132 -7.35 -10.13 -14.92
N PRO A 133 -8.53 -10.29 -15.58
CA PRO A 133 -9.06 -11.61 -15.92
C PRO A 133 -8.11 -12.34 -16.89
N VAL A 134 -8.18 -13.66 -16.88
CA VAL A 134 -7.31 -14.53 -17.73
C VAL A 134 -7.41 -14.16 -19.21
N SER A 135 -8.57 -13.71 -19.66
CA SER A 135 -8.80 -13.27 -21.05
C SER A 135 -7.97 -12.05 -21.49
N GLU A 136 -7.51 -11.25 -20.53
CA GLU A 136 -6.67 -10.07 -20.79
C GLU A 136 -5.17 -10.35 -20.61
N GLN A 137 -4.82 -11.56 -20.16
CA GLN A 137 -3.43 -11.92 -19.93
C GLN A 137 -2.79 -12.43 -21.22
N VAL A 138 -1.57 -11.96 -21.48
CA VAL A 138 -0.76 -12.46 -22.59
C VAL A 138 -0.24 -13.85 -22.24
N THR A 139 -0.51 -14.84 -23.08
CA THR A 139 -0.10 -16.23 -22.89
C THR A 139 1.25 -16.55 -23.53
N ASP A 140 1.73 -15.71 -24.43
CA ASP A 140 2.99 -15.92 -25.14
C ASP A 140 4.19 -15.69 -24.22
N THR A 141 5.04 -16.69 -24.11
CA THR A 141 6.27 -16.62 -23.31
C THR A 141 7.38 -15.97 -24.14
N THR A 142 7.72 -14.73 -23.85
CA THR A 142 8.87 -14.03 -24.43
C THR A 142 9.98 -13.88 -23.40
N VAL A 143 11.23 -14.00 -23.86
CA VAL A 143 12.42 -13.84 -23.01
C VAL A 143 12.60 -12.37 -22.63
N LEU A 144 12.97 -12.12 -21.38
CA LEU A 144 13.45 -10.84 -20.89
C LEU A 144 14.98 -10.88 -20.81
N GLU A 145 15.64 -10.18 -21.69
CA GLU A 145 17.09 -10.02 -21.64
C GLU A 145 17.46 -9.09 -20.48
N THR A 146 18.17 -9.62 -19.51
CA THR A 146 18.52 -8.89 -18.27
C THR A 146 19.85 -8.16 -18.38
N GLY A 147 20.70 -8.51 -19.35
CA GLY A 147 22.07 -8.03 -19.49
C GLY A 147 23.07 -8.68 -18.51
N ILE A 148 22.59 -9.59 -17.67
CA ILE A 148 23.45 -10.35 -16.75
C ILE A 148 23.71 -11.73 -17.36
N LYS A 149 24.90 -11.95 -17.86
CA LYS A 149 25.29 -13.15 -18.66
C LYS A 149 24.85 -14.46 -18.03
N VAL A 150 25.05 -14.64 -16.73
CA VAL A 150 24.73 -15.90 -16.06
C VAL A 150 23.21 -16.12 -15.99
N ILE A 151 22.43 -15.07 -15.84
CA ILE A 151 20.95 -15.15 -15.84
C ILE A 151 20.48 -15.48 -17.25
N ASP A 152 20.95 -14.73 -18.25
CA ASP A 152 20.46 -14.85 -19.61
C ASP A 152 20.83 -16.19 -20.27
N LEU A 153 21.95 -16.81 -19.83
CA LEU A 153 22.41 -18.10 -20.38
C LEU A 153 21.90 -19.32 -19.60
N VAL A 154 21.78 -19.23 -18.28
CA VAL A 154 21.54 -20.43 -17.44
C VAL A 154 20.12 -20.44 -16.86
N THR A 155 19.57 -19.28 -16.51
CA THR A 155 18.27 -19.15 -15.82
C THR A 155 17.43 -18.05 -16.47
N THR A 156 17.21 -18.12 -17.75
CA THR A 156 16.53 -17.10 -18.54
C THR A 156 15.21 -16.67 -17.95
N PHE A 157 15.01 -15.36 -17.84
CA PHE A 157 13.77 -14.77 -17.33
C PHE A 157 12.74 -14.64 -18.45
N ALA A 158 11.52 -15.01 -18.15
CA ALA A 158 10.39 -14.77 -19.04
C ALA A 158 9.63 -13.48 -18.62
N LYS A 159 9.18 -12.69 -19.58
CA LYS A 159 8.32 -11.53 -19.32
C LYS A 159 7.03 -11.99 -18.64
N GLY A 160 6.60 -11.26 -17.61
CA GLY A 160 5.42 -11.60 -16.84
C GLY A 160 5.60 -12.71 -15.80
N SER A 161 6.79 -13.30 -15.69
CA SER A 161 7.06 -14.35 -14.70
C SER A 161 7.36 -13.77 -13.31
N LYS A 162 7.22 -14.61 -12.29
CA LYS A 162 7.62 -14.32 -10.91
C LYS A 162 8.91 -15.06 -10.61
N ILE A 163 9.95 -14.31 -10.26
CA ILE A 163 11.29 -14.84 -10.08
C ILE A 163 11.74 -14.61 -8.65
N GLY A 164 12.25 -15.67 -8.00
CA GLY A 164 12.77 -15.62 -6.65
C GLY A 164 14.30 -15.63 -6.65
N LEU A 165 14.92 -14.67 -5.97
CA LEU A 165 16.36 -14.62 -5.69
C LEU A 165 16.60 -15.01 -4.23
N PHE A 166 17.10 -16.22 -4.01
CA PHE A 166 17.37 -16.73 -2.67
C PHE A 166 18.87 -16.73 -2.38
N GLY A 167 19.23 -16.46 -1.14
CA GLY A 167 20.62 -16.47 -0.68
C GLY A 167 20.76 -15.92 0.73
N GLY A 168 21.87 -16.24 1.39
CA GLY A 168 22.22 -15.74 2.72
C GLY A 168 22.46 -14.22 2.74
N ALA A 169 22.82 -13.71 3.91
CA ALA A 169 23.21 -12.31 4.05
C ALA A 169 24.54 -12.04 3.31
N GLY A 170 24.65 -10.89 2.66
CA GLY A 170 25.90 -10.43 2.05
C GLY A 170 26.27 -11.08 0.71
N VAL A 171 25.43 -11.92 0.12
CA VAL A 171 25.73 -12.61 -1.15
C VAL A 171 25.39 -11.80 -2.41
N GLY A 172 25.06 -10.52 -2.27
CA GLY A 172 24.87 -9.62 -3.41
C GLY A 172 23.47 -9.61 -4.02
N LYS A 173 22.43 -10.13 -3.34
CA LYS A 173 21.04 -10.09 -3.86
C LYS A 173 20.60 -8.69 -4.27
N THR A 174 20.80 -7.70 -3.40
CA THR A 174 20.43 -6.30 -3.66
C THR A 174 21.19 -5.72 -4.84
N VAL A 175 22.46 -6.11 -5.03
CA VAL A 175 23.27 -5.65 -6.17
C VAL A 175 22.67 -6.15 -7.49
N ILE A 176 22.26 -7.41 -7.54
CA ILE A 176 21.60 -8.01 -8.72
C ILE A 176 20.28 -7.28 -9.01
N VAL A 177 19.47 -7.03 -7.97
CA VAL A 177 18.19 -6.30 -8.13
C VAL A 177 18.42 -4.88 -8.65
N MET A 178 19.43 -4.17 -8.15
CA MET A 178 19.77 -2.83 -8.61
C MET A 178 20.23 -2.82 -10.07
N GLU A 179 21.05 -3.80 -10.47
CA GLU A 179 21.49 -3.94 -11.86
C GLU A 179 20.33 -4.26 -12.80
N LEU A 180 19.39 -5.13 -12.38
CA LEU A 180 18.17 -5.40 -13.14
C LEU A 180 17.31 -4.13 -13.31
N ILE A 181 17.10 -3.35 -12.26
CA ILE A 181 16.35 -2.09 -12.31
C ILE A 181 17.00 -1.13 -13.31
N ARG A 182 18.33 -0.99 -13.25
CA ARG A 182 19.09 -0.13 -14.15
C ARG A 182 18.95 -0.56 -15.61
N ASN A 183 19.16 -1.85 -15.88
CA ASN A 183 19.13 -2.38 -17.25
C ASN A 183 17.72 -2.27 -17.84
N ILE A 184 16.66 -2.56 -17.07
CA ILE A 184 15.29 -2.38 -17.53
C ILE A 184 14.98 -0.92 -17.84
N ALA A 185 15.46 0.02 -17.03
CA ALA A 185 15.22 1.44 -17.28
C ALA A 185 16.00 1.98 -18.49
N GLN A 186 17.25 1.56 -18.68
CA GLN A 186 18.13 2.07 -19.74
C GLN A 186 17.91 1.39 -21.08
N GLU A 187 17.80 0.07 -21.11
CA GLU A 187 17.74 -0.70 -22.36
C GLU A 187 16.30 -0.96 -22.82
N HIS A 188 15.37 -1.13 -21.91
CA HIS A 188 13.98 -1.45 -22.27
C HIS A 188 13.03 -0.25 -22.14
N GLY A 189 13.51 0.92 -21.66
CA GLY A 189 12.67 2.11 -21.47
C GLY A 189 11.49 1.89 -20.50
N GLY A 190 11.58 0.88 -19.65
CA GLY A 190 10.54 0.46 -18.71
C GLY A 190 10.55 1.25 -17.39
N PHE A 191 9.50 1.05 -16.61
CA PHE A 191 9.41 1.55 -15.25
C PHE A 191 9.68 0.42 -14.26
N SER A 192 10.41 0.73 -13.20
CA SER A 192 10.68 -0.20 -12.11
C SER A 192 10.06 0.30 -10.82
N VAL A 193 9.46 -0.61 -10.05
CA VAL A 193 8.94 -0.33 -8.71
C VAL A 193 9.67 -1.22 -7.73
N PHE A 194 10.29 -0.62 -6.73
CA PHE A 194 10.92 -1.33 -5.63
C PHE A 194 10.05 -1.25 -4.38
N ALA A 195 9.63 -2.39 -3.85
CA ALA A 195 8.87 -2.49 -2.60
C ALA A 195 9.74 -3.16 -1.53
N GLY A 196 10.13 -2.40 -0.51
CA GLY A 196 10.89 -2.89 0.64
C GLY A 196 9.95 -3.43 1.73
N VAL A 197 10.02 -4.73 2.01
CA VAL A 197 9.28 -5.37 3.09
C VAL A 197 10.27 -6.06 4.03
N GLY A 198 10.44 -5.51 5.25
CA GLY A 198 11.43 -6.02 6.20
C GLY A 198 12.90 -5.73 5.82
N GLU A 199 13.12 -4.86 4.83
CA GLU A 199 14.44 -4.46 4.35
C GLU A 199 14.94 -3.18 5.05
N ARG A 200 16.24 -2.94 4.97
CA ARG A 200 16.85 -1.74 5.56
C ARG A 200 16.53 -0.53 4.70
N THR A 201 16.11 0.57 5.33
CA THR A 201 15.76 1.84 4.67
C THR A 201 16.87 2.35 3.74
N ARG A 202 18.15 2.14 4.09
CA ARG A 202 19.29 2.53 3.24
C ARG A 202 19.32 1.84 1.88
N GLU A 203 18.81 0.61 1.77
CA GLU A 203 18.77 -0.15 0.53
C GLU A 203 17.71 0.42 -0.41
N ALA A 204 16.54 0.78 0.14
CA ALA A 204 15.50 1.48 -0.60
C ALA A 204 16.00 2.86 -1.12
N THR A 205 16.75 3.59 -0.30
CA THR A 205 17.34 4.88 -0.69
C THR A 205 18.35 4.72 -1.83
N ALA A 206 19.17 3.68 -1.81
CA ALA A 206 20.13 3.39 -2.86
C ALA A 206 19.48 3.05 -4.22
N CYS A 207 18.30 2.44 -4.23
CA CYS A 207 17.53 2.15 -5.45
C CYS A 207 16.87 3.40 -6.06
N GLY A 208 16.59 4.44 -5.27
CA GLY A 208 15.86 5.64 -5.71
C GLY A 208 16.70 6.78 -6.30
N TRP A 209 18.01 6.65 -6.39
CA TRP A 209 18.93 7.77 -6.69
C TRP A 209 19.73 7.62 -7.99
N LYS A 210 19.11 7.20 -9.08
CA LYS A 210 19.77 7.43 -10.40
C LYS A 210 18.73 7.72 -11.48
#